data_2d4df44006e8a81c27cf33baae0f7df8
#
_entry.id   2d4df44006e8a81c27cf33baae0f7df8
#
_cell.length_a   1.000
_cell.length_b   1.000
_cell.length_c   1.000
_cell.angle_alpha   90.00
_cell.angle_beta   90.00
_cell.angle_gamma   90.00
#
_symmetry.space_group_name_H-M   'P 1'
#
loop_
_entity.id
_entity.type
_entity.pdbx_description
1 polymer ?
#
loop_
_entity_poly.entity_id
_entity_poly.type
_entity_poly.pdbx_seq_one_letter_code
_entity_poly.pdbx_strand_id
1 'polypeptide(L)'
;MAADGLGLSTVVIDAGHGGKDAGCISADGRTYEKTLTLDISRRLAALIRESFPDVKVILTRDRDEYITLDDRAIKANNAGADLFISIHINAAERKSPNGFSVHVLGQSSNKNRDLFAGNMEVCRRENSVILLEDDYSTKYQGFDPADPESYIFMVLMQNSHLEQSMKFAQTADTRLRRGPLRNDRGVSQDPFYVLWKTAMPAVLVELGFISNAADLAVIRKQENRQKLAQCLLEAFREYKKSYDASMSHHGGTPPATSAETEGKADTPQEPLWGIQIFATKAPVKKSDHDFLGCEPLYIKSGSLYKYYICTGNDRAAVSAELEKVRKKYPDAFVARIQGAPDGIRK
;
A
#
# COMPACT_ATOMS: atom_id res chain seq x y z
N MET A 1 -26.21 17.43 9.17
CA MET A 1 -24.95 17.76 8.46
C MET A 1 -23.88 16.92 9.11
N ALA A 2 -23.42 15.88 8.41
CA ALA A 2 -22.32 15.07 8.89
C ALA A 2 -21.06 15.95 8.84
N ALA A 3 -20.32 16.00 9.96
CA ALA A 3 -19.02 16.62 9.99
C ALA A 3 -18.13 15.89 8.95
N ASP A 4 -17.57 16.63 8.00
CA ASP A 4 -16.55 16.10 7.08
C ASP A 4 -15.41 15.54 7.93
N GLY A 5 -15.42 14.22 8.11
CA GLY A 5 -14.61 13.55 9.11
C GLY A 5 -13.17 13.43 8.65
N LEU A 6 -12.29 14.00 9.45
CA LEU A 6 -10.83 13.78 9.41
C LEU A 6 -10.44 12.30 9.71
N GLY A 7 -11.27 11.33 9.35
CA GLY A 7 -11.06 9.90 9.63
C GLY A 7 -10.88 9.06 8.37
N LEU A 8 -10.64 7.75 8.55
CA LEU A 8 -10.56 6.78 7.47
C LEU A 8 -11.95 6.65 6.81
N SER A 9 -12.07 7.17 5.59
CA SER A 9 -13.31 7.31 4.82
C SER A 9 -13.36 6.46 3.56
N THR A 10 -12.20 6.07 3.02
CA THR A 10 -12.12 5.29 1.78
C THR A 10 -11.10 4.15 1.93
N VAL A 11 -11.51 2.93 1.65
CA VAL A 11 -10.62 1.75 1.60
C VAL A 11 -10.71 1.10 0.22
N VAL A 12 -9.55 0.75 -0.34
CA VAL A 12 -9.46 -0.09 -1.54
C VAL A 12 -9.02 -1.48 -1.14
N ILE A 13 -9.80 -2.48 -1.57
CA ILE A 13 -9.47 -3.88 -1.41
C ILE A 13 -9.09 -4.41 -2.79
N ASP A 14 -7.87 -4.87 -2.91
CA ASP A 14 -7.33 -5.44 -4.12
C ASP A 14 -7.44 -6.96 -4.09
N ALA A 15 -8.17 -7.52 -5.04
CA ALA A 15 -8.21 -8.96 -5.26
C ALA A 15 -7.09 -9.34 -6.22
N GLY A 16 -6.01 -9.92 -5.73
CA GLY A 16 -4.86 -10.32 -6.54
C GLY A 16 -5.25 -11.16 -7.75
N HIS A 17 -4.48 -11.02 -8.85
CA HIS A 17 -4.67 -11.75 -10.10
C HIS A 17 -6.02 -11.45 -10.80
N GLY A 18 -6.45 -12.33 -11.73
CA GLY A 18 -7.74 -12.22 -12.42
C GLY A 18 -7.62 -12.34 -13.95
N GLY A 19 -8.71 -12.77 -14.59
CA GLY A 19 -8.75 -12.96 -16.05
C GLY A 19 -7.68 -13.92 -16.56
N LYS A 20 -6.80 -13.43 -17.45
CA LYS A 20 -5.67 -14.22 -17.99
C LYS A 20 -4.59 -14.56 -16.97
N ASP A 21 -4.51 -13.83 -15.87
CA ASP A 21 -3.62 -14.12 -14.74
C ASP A 21 -4.34 -15.01 -13.73
N ALA A 22 -4.00 -16.28 -13.74
CA ALA A 22 -4.57 -17.27 -12.84
C ALA A 22 -4.06 -17.17 -11.40
N GLY A 23 -2.88 -16.50 -11.20
CA GLY A 23 -2.10 -16.66 -10.00
C GLY A 23 -1.60 -18.08 -9.81
N CYS A 24 -1.34 -18.47 -8.59
CA CYS A 24 -0.95 -19.84 -8.27
C CYS A 24 -2.12 -20.81 -8.43
N ILE A 25 -1.79 -22.05 -8.83
CA ILE A 25 -2.77 -23.11 -9.08
C ILE A 25 -2.44 -24.30 -8.16
N SER A 26 -3.47 -24.89 -7.55
CA SER A 26 -3.28 -26.11 -6.75
C SER A 26 -2.75 -27.27 -7.59
N ALA A 27 -2.03 -28.18 -6.97
CA ALA A 27 -1.40 -29.32 -7.66
C ALA A 27 -2.41 -30.23 -8.41
N ASP A 28 -3.67 -30.26 -8.00
CA ASP A 28 -4.75 -31.00 -8.66
C ASP A 28 -5.45 -30.19 -9.79
N GLY A 29 -4.98 -28.96 -10.07
CA GLY A 29 -5.51 -28.07 -11.11
C GLY A 29 -6.93 -27.52 -10.85
N ARG A 30 -7.51 -27.73 -9.65
CA ARG A 30 -8.92 -27.43 -9.38
C ARG A 30 -9.16 -26.12 -8.64
N THR A 31 -8.11 -25.53 -8.11
CA THR A 31 -8.20 -24.30 -7.32
C THR A 31 -7.21 -23.27 -7.84
N TYR A 32 -7.71 -22.09 -8.14
CA TYR A 32 -6.95 -20.96 -8.66
C TYR A 32 -6.91 -19.86 -7.62
N GLU A 33 -5.75 -19.26 -7.44
CA GLU A 33 -5.57 -18.13 -6.52
C GLU A 33 -6.54 -17.00 -6.85
N LYS A 34 -6.65 -16.59 -8.12
CA LYS A 34 -7.56 -15.52 -8.57
C LYS A 34 -9.00 -15.70 -8.09
N THR A 35 -9.48 -16.96 -7.96
CA THR A 35 -10.84 -17.25 -7.50
C THR A 35 -10.97 -17.08 -5.99
N LEU A 36 -9.95 -17.50 -5.25
CA LEU A 36 -9.94 -17.40 -3.79
C LEU A 36 -9.79 -15.95 -3.33
N THR A 37 -8.89 -15.21 -3.96
CA THR A 37 -8.64 -13.80 -3.66
C THR A 37 -9.89 -12.96 -3.92
N LEU A 38 -10.60 -13.20 -5.03
CA LEU A 38 -11.85 -12.52 -5.35
C LEU A 38 -12.94 -12.82 -4.31
N ASP A 39 -13.11 -14.10 -3.92
CA ASP A 39 -14.13 -14.48 -2.94
C ASP A 39 -13.87 -13.84 -1.58
N ILE A 40 -12.62 -13.88 -1.09
CA ILE A 40 -12.25 -13.29 0.20
C ILE A 40 -12.40 -11.75 0.16
N SER A 41 -11.95 -11.10 -0.92
CA SER A 41 -12.06 -9.64 -1.10
C SER A 41 -13.50 -9.17 -1.12
N ARG A 42 -14.40 -9.88 -1.82
CA ARG A 42 -15.84 -9.59 -1.84
C ARG A 42 -16.47 -9.73 -0.45
N ARG A 43 -16.10 -10.78 0.30
CA ARG A 43 -16.60 -11.00 1.68
C ARG A 43 -16.14 -9.87 2.59
N LEU A 44 -14.86 -9.51 2.52
CA LEU A 44 -14.31 -8.40 3.31
C LEU A 44 -15.01 -7.08 2.96
N ALA A 45 -15.20 -6.80 1.67
CA ALA A 45 -15.89 -5.60 1.22
C ALA A 45 -17.34 -5.53 1.73
N ALA A 46 -18.06 -6.66 1.69
CA ALA A 46 -19.45 -6.75 2.21
C ALA A 46 -19.47 -6.48 3.72
N LEU A 47 -18.59 -7.12 4.47
CA LEU A 47 -18.49 -6.96 5.93
C LEU A 47 -18.13 -5.51 6.35
N ILE A 48 -17.22 -4.86 5.61
CA ILE A 48 -16.88 -3.46 5.90
C ILE A 48 -18.05 -2.54 5.58
N ARG A 49 -18.71 -2.70 4.43
CA ARG A 49 -19.89 -1.89 4.07
C ARG A 49 -21.03 -2.02 5.08
N GLU A 50 -21.26 -3.23 5.59
CA GLU A 50 -22.27 -3.49 6.63
C GLU A 50 -21.89 -2.85 7.97
N SER A 51 -20.61 -2.99 8.38
CA SER A 51 -20.15 -2.52 9.70
C SER A 51 -19.86 -1.02 9.74
N PHE A 52 -19.53 -0.40 8.61
CA PHE A 52 -19.13 1.00 8.47
C PHE A 52 -19.79 1.63 7.23
N PRO A 53 -21.08 1.99 7.32
CA PRO A 53 -21.83 2.56 6.17
C PRO A 53 -21.21 3.86 5.63
N ASP A 54 -20.49 4.61 6.46
CA ASP A 54 -19.83 5.87 6.10
C ASP A 54 -18.48 5.66 5.38
N VAL A 55 -17.99 4.42 5.31
CA VAL A 55 -16.74 4.10 4.64
C VAL A 55 -17.02 3.69 3.19
N LYS A 56 -16.43 4.41 2.26
CA LYS A 56 -16.42 4.04 0.85
C LYS A 56 -15.49 2.85 0.62
N VAL A 57 -16.05 1.71 0.21
CA VAL A 57 -15.29 0.48 -0.08
C VAL A 57 -15.24 0.25 -1.59
N ILE A 58 -14.03 0.23 -2.14
CA ILE A 58 -13.77 0.02 -3.56
C ILE A 58 -13.00 -1.30 -3.72
N LEU A 59 -13.46 -2.15 -4.63
CA LEU A 59 -12.71 -3.31 -5.09
C LEU A 59 -11.91 -2.93 -6.36
N THR A 60 -10.68 -3.39 -6.48
CA THR A 60 -9.92 -3.24 -7.74
C THR A 60 -10.62 -3.98 -8.86
N ARG A 61 -11.09 -5.21 -8.59
CA ARG A 61 -11.98 -5.99 -9.44
C ARG A 61 -13.08 -6.65 -8.61
N ASP A 62 -14.25 -6.77 -9.18
CA ASP A 62 -15.41 -7.45 -8.58
C ASP A 62 -15.85 -8.70 -9.36
N ARG A 63 -15.12 -9.07 -10.42
CA ARG A 63 -15.32 -10.24 -11.27
C ARG A 63 -13.99 -10.82 -11.71
N ASP A 64 -14.03 -11.93 -12.47
CA ASP A 64 -12.82 -12.55 -13.02
C ASP A 64 -12.35 -11.79 -14.26
N GLU A 65 -11.66 -10.67 -14.05
CA GLU A 65 -11.06 -9.82 -15.07
C GLU A 65 -9.59 -9.52 -14.73
N TYR A 66 -8.77 -9.31 -15.74
CA TYR A 66 -7.39 -8.92 -15.59
C TYR A 66 -7.26 -7.42 -15.34
N ILE A 67 -6.60 -7.06 -14.27
CA ILE A 67 -6.24 -5.66 -13.94
C ILE A 67 -4.72 -5.62 -13.76
N THR A 68 -4.06 -4.70 -14.44
CA THR A 68 -2.61 -4.52 -14.36
C THR A 68 -2.19 -4.04 -12.96
N LEU A 69 -0.93 -4.25 -12.57
CA LEU A 69 -0.43 -3.78 -11.27
C LEU A 69 -0.54 -2.27 -11.14
N ASP A 70 -0.24 -1.52 -12.23
CA ASP A 70 -0.38 -0.07 -12.27
C ASP A 70 -1.84 0.37 -12.09
N ASP A 71 -2.79 -0.26 -12.81
CA ASP A 71 -4.20 0.13 -12.74
C ASP A 71 -4.81 -0.11 -11.36
N ARG A 72 -4.34 -1.13 -10.61
CA ARG A 72 -4.73 -1.36 -9.21
C ARG A 72 -4.35 -0.17 -8.33
N ALA A 73 -3.08 0.25 -8.42
CA ALA A 73 -2.56 1.39 -7.67
C ALA A 73 -3.20 2.71 -8.13
N ILE A 74 -3.32 2.94 -9.44
CA ILE A 74 -3.96 4.12 -10.02
C ILE A 74 -5.41 4.24 -9.54
N LYS A 75 -6.16 3.14 -9.52
CA LYS A 75 -7.54 3.13 -9.02
C LYS A 75 -7.61 3.56 -7.55
N ALA A 76 -6.69 3.08 -6.71
CA ALA A 76 -6.61 3.47 -5.31
C ALA A 76 -6.20 4.94 -5.14
N ASN A 77 -5.19 5.39 -5.87
CA ASN A 77 -4.68 6.76 -5.84
C ASN A 77 -5.75 7.77 -6.30
N ASN A 78 -6.45 7.46 -7.39
CA ASN A 78 -7.53 8.32 -7.92
C ASN A 78 -8.73 8.38 -6.98
N ALA A 79 -9.00 7.31 -6.26
CA ALA A 79 -10.06 7.28 -5.25
C ALA A 79 -9.71 8.08 -3.99
N GLY A 80 -8.44 8.47 -3.83
CA GLY A 80 -7.95 9.10 -2.61
C GLY A 80 -8.09 8.18 -1.41
N ALA A 81 -7.80 6.90 -1.58
CA ALA A 81 -7.99 5.92 -0.52
C ALA A 81 -7.09 6.21 0.69
N ASP A 82 -7.61 5.92 1.88
CA ASP A 82 -6.90 6.05 3.15
C ASP A 82 -6.18 4.75 3.54
N LEU A 83 -6.55 3.63 2.89
CA LEU A 83 -5.95 2.32 3.10
C LEU A 83 -6.11 1.46 1.84
N PHE A 84 -5.05 0.73 1.47
CA PHE A 84 -5.02 -0.27 0.41
C PHE A 84 -4.70 -1.64 1.00
N ILE A 85 -5.56 -2.64 0.72
CA ILE A 85 -5.39 -4.01 1.21
C ILE A 85 -5.40 -4.96 0.01
N SER A 86 -4.24 -5.51 -0.35
CA SER A 86 -4.12 -6.54 -1.39
C SER A 86 -4.22 -7.94 -0.78
N ILE A 87 -5.05 -8.79 -1.37
CA ILE A 87 -5.35 -10.16 -0.90
C ILE A 87 -4.76 -11.15 -1.89
N HIS A 88 -3.90 -12.03 -1.38
CA HIS A 88 -3.19 -13.07 -2.11
C HIS A 88 -3.25 -14.43 -1.42
N ILE A 89 -2.88 -15.48 -2.15
CA ILE A 89 -2.71 -16.84 -1.65
C ILE A 89 -1.36 -17.37 -2.14
N ASN A 90 -0.45 -17.55 -1.24
CA ASN A 90 0.92 -17.92 -1.50
C ASN A 90 1.08 -19.32 -2.16
N ALA A 91 2.24 -19.55 -2.72
CA ALA A 91 2.73 -20.85 -3.13
C ALA A 91 4.24 -20.96 -2.91
N ALA A 92 4.74 -22.17 -2.83
CA ALA A 92 6.16 -22.48 -2.83
C ALA A 92 6.42 -23.79 -3.58
N GLU A 93 7.61 -23.94 -4.15
CA GLU A 93 8.03 -25.19 -4.78
C GLU A 93 8.02 -26.36 -3.77
N ARG A 94 8.54 -26.11 -2.56
CA ARG A 94 8.41 -27.06 -1.45
C ARG A 94 7.00 -27.03 -0.91
N LYS A 95 6.44 -28.18 -0.62
CA LYS A 95 5.07 -28.32 -0.09
C LYS A 95 4.97 -28.08 1.43
N SER A 96 6.10 -27.91 2.12
CA SER A 96 6.16 -27.72 3.58
C SER A 96 5.79 -26.30 4.05
N PRO A 97 6.11 -25.18 3.34
CA PRO A 97 5.67 -23.86 3.75
C PRO A 97 4.16 -23.79 3.87
N ASN A 98 3.68 -23.16 4.94
CA ASN A 98 2.25 -23.01 5.24
C ASN A 98 2.02 -21.78 6.13
N GLY A 99 0.74 -21.41 6.32
CA GLY A 99 0.32 -20.31 7.16
C GLY A 99 0.17 -18.99 6.40
N PHE A 100 0.02 -17.90 7.14
CA PHE A 100 -0.23 -16.57 6.60
C PHE A 100 0.91 -15.61 6.90
N SER A 101 1.03 -14.55 6.11
CA SER A 101 1.93 -13.42 6.35
C SER A 101 1.30 -12.11 5.89
N VAL A 102 1.79 -11.01 6.46
CA VAL A 102 1.40 -9.66 6.05
C VAL A 102 2.64 -8.90 5.63
N HIS A 103 2.58 -8.27 4.46
CA HIS A 103 3.70 -7.58 3.87
C HIS A 103 3.40 -6.09 3.71
N VAL A 104 4.41 -5.27 3.97
CA VAL A 104 4.41 -3.84 3.66
C VAL A 104 5.59 -3.53 2.74
N LEU A 105 5.52 -2.40 2.05
CA LEU A 105 6.62 -1.99 1.18
C LEU A 105 7.89 -1.74 1.99
N GLY A 106 9.01 -2.26 1.51
CA GLY A 106 10.32 -1.99 2.09
C GLY A 106 11.33 -3.09 1.86
N GLN A 107 12.41 -3.03 2.62
CA GLN A 107 13.41 -4.09 2.66
C GLN A 107 13.43 -4.71 4.05
N SER A 108 13.26 -6.02 4.10
CA SER A 108 13.34 -6.75 5.35
C SER A 108 14.73 -6.61 5.98
N SER A 109 14.76 -6.18 7.24
CA SER A 109 15.95 -6.24 8.08
C SER A 109 16.13 -7.62 8.73
N ASN A 110 15.30 -8.58 8.38
CA ASN A 110 15.32 -9.92 8.98
C ASN A 110 16.62 -10.64 8.63
N LYS A 111 17.35 -11.05 9.67
CA LYS A 111 18.61 -11.80 9.53
C LYS A 111 18.40 -13.27 9.16
N ASN A 112 17.16 -13.76 9.14
CA ASN A 112 16.84 -15.12 8.71
C ASN A 112 16.88 -15.20 7.17
N ARG A 113 18.01 -15.69 6.63
CA ARG A 113 18.26 -15.80 5.18
C ARG A 113 17.21 -16.65 4.45
N ASP A 114 16.69 -17.71 5.05
CA ASP A 114 15.72 -18.59 4.42
C ASP A 114 14.35 -17.91 4.28
N LEU A 115 13.94 -17.15 5.29
CA LEU A 115 12.71 -16.37 5.23
C LEU A 115 12.82 -15.22 4.22
N PHE A 116 13.96 -14.52 4.21
CA PHE A 116 14.22 -13.46 3.24
C PHE A 116 14.21 -13.98 1.80
N ALA A 117 14.91 -15.10 1.53
CA ALA A 117 14.92 -15.71 0.20
C ALA A 117 13.52 -16.14 -0.24
N GLY A 118 12.73 -16.74 0.67
CA GLY A 118 11.34 -17.13 0.40
C GLY A 118 10.44 -15.94 0.09
N ASN A 119 10.58 -14.85 0.81
CA ASN A 119 9.79 -13.64 0.56
C ASN A 119 10.16 -12.98 -0.77
N MET A 120 11.45 -12.95 -1.13
CA MET A 120 11.88 -12.44 -2.43
C MET A 120 11.39 -13.31 -3.60
N GLU A 121 11.27 -14.61 -3.41
CA GLU A 121 10.66 -15.51 -4.40
C GLU A 121 9.16 -15.16 -4.61
N VAL A 122 8.43 -14.92 -3.52
CA VAL A 122 7.04 -14.44 -3.58
C VAL A 122 6.96 -13.11 -4.33
N CYS A 123 7.78 -12.12 -3.96
CA CYS A 123 7.80 -10.81 -4.63
C CYS A 123 8.06 -10.92 -6.12
N ARG A 124 9.05 -11.73 -6.52
CA ARG A 124 9.36 -11.95 -7.93
C ARG A 124 8.18 -12.58 -8.68
N ARG A 125 7.53 -13.56 -8.10
CA ARG A 125 6.36 -14.20 -8.69
C ARG A 125 5.21 -13.21 -8.86
N GLU A 126 4.86 -12.46 -7.81
CA GLU A 126 3.77 -11.49 -7.85
C GLU A 126 4.08 -10.30 -8.81
N ASN A 127 5.32 -9.84 -8.83
CA ASN A 127 5.72 -8.78 -9.74
C ASN A 127 5.86 -9.27 -11.20
N SER A 128 6.12 -10.56 -11.44
CA SER A 128 6.27 -11.12 -12.79
C SER A 128 4.99 -11.11 -13.61
N VAL A 129 3.85 -10.80 -13.02
CA VAL A 129 2.57 -10.66 -13.73
C VAL A 129 2.61 -9.56 -14.78
N ILE A 130 3.51 -8.57 -14.65
CA ILE A 130 3.72 -7.54 -15.69
C ILE A 130 4.18 -8.13 -17.03
N LEU A 131 4.87 -9.27 -17.02
CA LEU A 131 5.33 -9.96 -18.24
C LEU A 131 4.18 -10.53 -19.08
N LEU A 132 2.95 -10.51 -18.57
CA LEU A 132 1.74 -10.85 -19.33
C LEU A 132 1.25 -9.68 -20.23
N GLU A 133 1.90 -8.53 -20.14
CA GLU A 133 1.55 -7.32 -20.89
C GLU A 133 2.53 -7.12 -22.05
N ASP A 134 2.00 -6.87 -23.26
CA ASP A 134 2.82 -6.76 -24.48
C ASP A 134 3.74 -5.52 -24.45
N ASP A 135 3.35 -4.47 -23.72
CA ASP A 135 4.07 -3.20 -23.57
C ASP A 135 4.79 -3.03 -22.23
N TYR A 136 4.99 -4.12 -21.48
CA TYR A 136 5.48 -4.06 -20.10
C TYR A 136 6.78 -3.27 -19.95
N SER A 137 7.73 -3.40 -20.87
CA SER A 137 9.04 -2.73 -20.76
C SER A 137 8.93 -1.20 -20.79
N THR A 138 7.99 -0.67 -21.58
CA THR A 138 7.73 0.78 -21.68
C THR A 138 6.87 1.26 -20.50
N LYS A 139 5.80 0.52 -20.22
CA LYS A 139 4.83 0.86 -19.17
C LYS A 139 5.45 0.87 -17.77
N TYR A 140 6.30 -0.13 -17.49
CA TYR A 140 6.95 -0.28 -16.19
C TYR A 140 8.36 0.34 -16.14
N GLN A 141 8.71 1.19 -17.13
CA GLN A 141 9.92 2.02 -17.16
C GLN A 141 11.22 1.22 -16.95
N GLY A 142 11.28 0.02 -17.53
CA GLY A 142 12.45 -0.85 -17.42
C GLY A 142 12.53 -1.62 -16.09
N PHE A 143 11.50 -1.59 -15.24
CA PHE A 143 11.45 -2.51 -14.11
C PHE A 143 11.41 -3.95 -14.62
N ASP A 144 12.40 -4.74 -14.21
CA ASP A 144 12.49 -6.17 -14.52
C ASP A 144 12.32 -6.98 -13.23
N PRO A 145 11.26 -7.81 -13.10
CA PRO A 145 11.06 -8.66 -11.94
C PRO A 145 12.18 -9.69 -11.70
N ALA A 146 12.95 -10.02 -12.74
CA ALA A 146 14.08 -10.93 -12.64
C ALA A 146 15.37 -10.24 -12.17
N ASP A 147 15.48 -8.91 -12.34
CA ASP A 147 16.67 -8.14 -12.02
C ASP A 147 16.68 -7.65 -10.55
N PRO A 148 17.65 -8.09 -9.72
CA PRO A 148 17.78 -7.61 -8.35
C PRO A 148 17.98 -6.09 -8.22
N GLU A 149 18.56 -5.41 -9.22
CA GLU A 149 18.78 -3.96 -9.18
C GLU A 149 17.47 -3.18 -9.24
N SER A 150 16.47 -3.69 -9.96
CA SER A 150 15.13 -3.13 -10.01
C SER A 150 14.48 -3.03 -8.63
N TYR A 151 14.72 -4.00 -7.75
CA TYR A 151 14.21 -4.00 -6.38
C TYR A 151 14.94 -3.01 -5.47
N ILE A 152 16.22 -2.75 -5.70
CA ILE A 152 16.98 -1.77 -4.93
C ILE A 152 16.37 -0.38 -5.12
N PHE A 153 15.97 -0.04 -6.34
CA PHE A 153 15.31 1.23 -6.63
C PHE A 153 13.97 1.37 -5.88
N MET A 154 13.13 0.34 -5.89
CA MET A 154 11.87 0.34 -5.14
C MET A 154 12.06 0.57 -3.64
N VAL A 155 13.09 -0.03 -3.06
CA VAL A 155 13.42 0.12 -1.63
C VAL A 155 13.92 1.53 -1.31
N LEU A 156 14.72 2.12 -2.20
CA LEU A 156 15.25 3.48 -2.02
C LEU A 156 14.15 4.55 -2.06
N MET A 157 13.05 4.29 -2.76
CA MET A 157 11.87 5.14 -2.86
C MET A 157 10.90 4.95 -1.67
N GLN A 158 11.43 4.76 -0.47
CA GLN A 158 10.67 4.46 0.75
C GLN A 158 9.34 5.23 0.83
N ASN A 159 8.28 4.47 1.08
CA ASN A 159 6.92 4.99 1.21
C ASN A 159 6.78 5.87 2.46
N SER A 160 6.27 7.08 2.30
CA SER A 160 5.93 7.99 3.40
C SER A 160 4.87 7.42 4.36
N HIS A 161 4.20 6.34 3.97
CA HIS A 161 3.12 5.70 4.72
C HIS A 161 3.54 4.43 5.46
N LEU A 162 4.85 4.14 5.53
CA LEU A 162 5.36 2.90 6.13
C LEU A 162 4.88 2.68 7.58
N GLU A 163 4.89 3.72 8.40
CA GLU A 163 4.45 3.62 9.79
C GLU A 163 2.98 3.19 9.91
N GLN A 164 2.10 3.80 9.12
CA GLN A 164 0.68 3.47 9.14
C GLN A 164 0.42 2.10 8.49
N SER A 165 1.17 1.75 7.44
CA SER A 165 1.13 0.40 6.85
C SER A 165 1.53 -0.67 7.87
N MET A 166 2.60 -0.43 8.63
CA MET A 166 3.05 -1.33 9.70
C MET A 166 2.02 -1.47 10.81
N LYS A 167 1.34 -0.38 11.21
CA LYS A 167 0.25 -0.45 12.22
C LYS A 167 -0.88 -1.34 11.75
N PHE A 168 -1.35 -1.17 10.51
CA PHE A 168 -2.37 -2.05 9.96
C PHE A 168 -1.87 -3.49 9.83
N ALA A 169 -0.66 -3.71 9.32
CA ALA A 169 -0.08 -5.03 9.13
C ALA A 169 0.02 -5.81 10.46
N GLN A 170 0.51 -5.18 11.53
CA GLN A 170 0.60 -5.78 12.86
C GLN A 170 -0.77 -6.12 13.43
N THR A 171 -1.75 -5.25 13.21
CA THR A 171 -3.13 -5.50 13.63
C THR A 171 -3.74 -6.67 12.86
N ALA A 172 -3.54 -6.72 11.54
CA ALA A 172 -4.00 -7.82 10.69
C ALA A 172 -3.36 -9.16 11.09
N ASP A 173 -2.05 -9.17 11.31
CA ASP A 173 -1.30 -10.33 11.80
C ASP A 173 -1.90 -10.85 13.12
N THR A 174 -2.10 -9.97 14.09
CA THR A 174 -2.69 -10.31 15.40
C THR A 174 -4.09 -10.91 15.27
N ARG A 175 -4.92 -10.41 14.36
CA ARG A 175 -6.28 -10.91 14.15
C ARG A 175 -6.29 -12.22 13.36
N LEU A 176 -5.43 -12.38 12.37
CA LEU A 176 -5.29 -13.60 11.57
C LEU A 176 -4.81 -14.81 12.40
N ARG A 177 -4.05 -14.61 13.48
CA ARG A 177 -3.70 -15.67 14.46
C ARG A 177 -4.91 -16.37 15.06
N ARG A 178 -6.06 -15.69 15.09
CA ARG A 178 -7.34 -16.26 15.58
C ARG A 178 -8.14 -16.90 14.46
N GLY A 179 -7.62 -16.86 13.24
CA GLY A 179 -8.22 -17.41 12.05
C GLY A 179 -8.04 -18.93 11.89
N PRO A 180 -8.49 -19.49 10.77
CA PRO A 180 -8.41 -20.92 10.52
C PRO A 180 -7.03 -21.41 10.07
N LEU A 181 -6.10 -20.51 9.66
CA LEU A 181 -4.72 -20.85 9.31
C LEU A 181 -3.86 -20.90 10.59
N ARG A 182 -3.01 -21.90 10.70
CA ARG A 182 -2.34 -22.19 11.98
C ARG A 182 -0.98 -21.52 12.16
N ASN A 183 -0.24 -21.35 11.06
CA ASN A 183 1.11 -20.81 11.14
C ASN A 183 1.12 -19.32 10.81
N ASP A 184 1.60 -18.57 11.76
CA ASP A 184 1.91 -17.17 11.61
C ASP A 184 3.37 -17.02 11.14
N ARG A 185 3.55 -16.38 10.00
CA ARG A 185 4.87 -16.06 9.43
C ARG A 185 5.28 -14.61 9.71
N GLY A 186 4.40 -13.86 10.37
CA GLY A 186 4.64 -12.50 10.84
C GLY A 186 4.45 -11.42 9.75
N VAL A 187 4.86 -10.23 10.15
CA VAL A 187 4.90 -9.05 9.27
C VAL A 187 6.29 -8.90 8.68
N SER A 188 6.36 -8.66 7.38
CA SER A 188 7.61 -8.45 6.65
C SER A 188 7.57 -7.20 5.79
N GLN A 189 8.74 -6.64 5.50
CA GLN A 189 8.92 -5.56 4.54
C GLN A 189 9.50 -6.15 3.26
N ASP A 190 8.75 -6.03 2.17
CA ASP A 190 9.10 -6.67 0.91
C ASP A 190 8.74 -5.78 -0.29
N PRO A 191 9.50 -5.83 -1.40
CA PRO A 191 9.36 -4.90 -2.51
C PRO A 191 8.27 -5.34 -3.51
N PHE A 192 7.03 -5.36 -3.08
CA PHE A 192 5.88 -5.62 -3.95
C PHE A 192 5.56 -4.39 -4.80
N TYR A 193 5.52 -4.56 -6.12
CA TYR A 193 5.27 -3.48 -7.07
C TYR A 193 3.93 -2.78 -6.80
N VAL A 194 2.86 -3.54 -6.56
CA VAL A 194 1.53 -2.99 -6.29
C VAL A 194 1.50 -2.07 -5.08
N LEU A 195 2.33 -2.35 -4.05
CA LEU A 195 2.45 -1.49 -2.87
C LEU A 195 3.32 -0.27 -3.12
N TRP A 196 4.32 -0.39 -4.00
CA TRP A 196 5.21 0.72 -4.33
C TRP A 196 4.49 1.89 -5.00
N LYS A 197 3.53 1.61 -5.87
CA LYS A 197 2.80 2.63 -6.65
C LYS A 197 1.63 3.27 -5.88
N THR A 198 1.30 2.81 -4.67
CA THR A 198 0.22 3.38 -3.86
C THR A 198 0.67 4.63 -3.10
N ALA A 199 -0.21 5.64 -3.00
CA ALA A 199 0.02 6.91 -2.32
C ALA A 199 -0.70 6.98 -0.94
N MET A 200 -0.96 5.82 -0.32
CA MET A 200 -1.61 5.67 0.97
C MET A 200 -0.98 4.50 1.73
N PRO A 201 -1.29 4.30 3.04
CA PRO A 201 -0.97 3.07 3.75
C PRO A 201 -1.43 1.85 2.98
N ALA A 202 -0.52 0.89 2.76
CA ALA A 202 -0.75 -0.26 1.90
C ALA A 202 -0.14 -1.53 2.47
N VAL A 203 -0.88 -2.63 2.37
CA VAL A 203 -0.43 -3.97 2.76
C VAL A 203 -0.80 -5.00 1.71
N LEU A 204 -0.02 -6.09 1.65
CA LEU A 204 -0.34 -7.30 0.93
C LEU A 204 -0.44 -8.45 1.95
N VAL A 205 -1.52 -9.20 1.89
CA VAL A 205 -1.83 -10.27 2.84
C VAL A 205 -1.85 -11.60 2.11
N GLU A 206 -0.96 -12.50 2.51
CA GLU A 206 -0.87 -13.86 2.02
C GLU A 206 -1.66 -14.80 2.94
N LEU A 207 -2.77 -15.32 2.46
CA LEU A 207 -3.73 -16.09 3.25
C LEU A 207 -3.60 -17.59 3.01
N GLY A 208 -2.44 -18.16 3.37
CA GLY A 208 -2.16 -19.60 3.22
C GLY A 208 -1.38 -19.91 1.96
N PHE A 209 -0.94 -21.17 1.85
CA PHE A 209 -0.21 -21.68 0.70
C PHE A 209 -1.08 -22.66 -0.09
N ILE A 210 -1.39 -22.31 -1.35
CA ILE A 210 -2.15 -23.19 -2.25
C ILE A 210 -1.38 -24.48 -2.58
N SER A 211 -0.05 -24.45 -2.45
CA SER A 211 0.85 -25.59 -2.61
C SER A 211 0.89 -26.53 -1.40
N ASN A 212 0.43 -26.09 -0.23
CA ASN A 212 0.39 -26.88 1.01
C ASN A 212 -0.98 -27.55 1.18
N ALA A 213 -1.00 -28.86 1.38
CA ALA A 213 -2.25 -29.61 1.46
C ALA A 213 -3.15 -29.21 2.64
N ALA A 214 -2.57 -28.86 3.80
CA ALA A 214 -3.33 -28.44 4.97
C ALA A 214 -3.96 -27.06 4.76
N ASP A 215 -3.19 -26.08 4.29
CA ASP A 215 -3.70 -24.76 3.98
C ASP A 215 -4.76 -24.82 2.87
N LEU A 216 -4.49 -25.57 1.81
CA LEU A 216 -5.43 -25.75 0.71
C LEU A 216 -6.77 -26.35 1.20
N ALA A 217 -6.75 -27.31 2.11
CA ALA A 217 -7.96 -27.87 2.70
C ALA A 217 -8.73 -26.82 3.53
N VAL A 218 -8.02 -25.87 4.16
CA VAL A 218 -8.62 -24.75 4.90
C VAL A 218 -9.25 -23.75 3.94
N ILE A 219 -8.49 -23.23 2.97
CA ILE A 219 -8.92 -22.13 2.10
C ILE A 219 -9.96 -22.53 1.05
N ARG A 220 -10.09 -23.84 0.72
CA ARG A 220 -11.17 -24.36 -0.11
C ARG A 220 -12.55 -24.22 0.53
N LYS A 221 -12.64 -24.25 1.86
CA LYS A 221 -13.90 -24.18 2.58
C LYS A 221 -14.41 -22.73 2.66
N GLN A 222 -15.66 -22.52 2.23
CA GLN A 222 -16.28 -21.19 2.24
C GLN A 222 -16.34 -20.59 3.65
N GLU A 223 -16.69 -21.40 4.64
CA GLU A 223 -16.73 -20.96 6.04
C GLU A 223 -15.40 -20.44 6.55
N ASN A 224 -14.28 -21.01 6.09
CA ASN A 224 -12.95 -20.55 6.48
C ASN A 224 -12.55 -19.24 5.77
N ARG A 225 -12.92 -19.09 4.49
CA ARG A 225 -12.74 -17.81 3.79
C ARG A 225 -13.57 -16.70 4.43
N GLN A 226 -14.77 -17.02 4.90
CA GLN A 226 -15.59 -16.09 5.69
C GLN A 226 -14.88 -15.70 7.01
N LYS A 227 -14.30 -16.66 7.72
CA LYS A 227 -13.53 -16.39 8.94
C LYS A 227 -12.28 -15.55 8.67
N LEU A 228 -11.56 -15.79 7.56
CA LEU A 228 -10.41 -14.96 7.16
C LEU A 228 -10.84 -13.52 6.88
N ALA A 229 -11.95 -13.33 6.15
CA ALA A 229 -12.52 -12.01 5.91
C ALA A 229 -12.96 -11.33 7.23
N GLN A 230 -13.50 -12.07 8.18
CA GLN A 230 -13.83 -11.55 9.51
C GLN A 230 -12.59 -11.12 10.31
N CYS A 231 -11.50 -11.89 10.27
CA CYS A 231 -10.24 -11.48 10.89
C CYS A 231 -9.73 -10.16 10.33
N LEU A 232 -9.82 -9.98 9.01
CA LEU A 232 -9.42 -8.73 8.35
C LEU A 232 -10.38 -7.57 8.67
N LEU A 233 -11.69 -7.83 8.81
CA LEU A 233 -12.65 -6.83 9.30
C LEU A 233 -12.28 -6.37 10.71
N GLU A 234 -11.97 -7.29 11.62
CA GLU A 234 -11.58 -6.91 12.99
C GLU A 234 -10.27 -6.11 12.99
N ALA A 235 -9.33 -6.43 12.11
CA ALA A 235 -8.12 -5.64 11.90
C ALA A 235 -8.46 -4.24 11.39
N PHE A 236 -9.33 -4.13 10.41
CA PHE A 236 -9.79 -2.86 9.86
C PHE A 236 -10.50 -2.01 10.93
N ARG A 237 -11.38 -2.61 11.74
CA ARG A 237 -12.09 -1.96 12.84
C ARG A 237 -11.13 -1.33 13.85
N GLU A 238 -10.14 -2.09 14.28
CA GLU A 238 -9.15 -1.65 15.25
C GLU A 238 -8.25 -0.56 14.69
N TYR A 239 -7.78 -0.75 13.46
CA TYR A 239 -6.96 0.23 12.75
C TYR A 239 -7.72 1.54 12.53
N LYS A 240 -8.96 1.49 12.00
CA LYS A 240 -9.81 2.66 11.80
C LYS A 240 -10.00 3.44 13.10
N LYS A 241 -10.31 2.76 14.21
CA LYS A 241 -10.46 3.39 15.51
C LYS A 241 -9.18 4.15 15.92
N SER A 242 -8.01 3.55 15.75
CA SER A 242 -6.73 4.16 16.04
C SER A 242 -6.39 5.32 15.11
N TYR A 243 -6.66 5.14 13.83
CA TYR A 243 -6.45 6.15 12.79
C TYR A 243 -7.32 7.39 13.04
N ASP A 244 -8.63 7.20 13.24
CA ASP A 244 -9.58 8.28 13.50
C ASP A 244 -9.25 9.02 14.80
N ALA A 245 -8.83 8.30 15.86
CA ALA A 245 -8.38 8.90 17.10
C ALA A 245 -7.13 9.79 16.90
N SER A 246 -6.18 9.33 16.09
CA SER A 246 -4.98 10.13 15.80
C SER A 246 -5.30 11.41 15.02
N MET A 247 -6.28 11.37 14.14
CA MET A 247 -6.74 12.55 13.41
C MET A 247 -7.53 13.53 14.29
N SER A 248 -8.31 13.01 15.25
CA SER A 248 -9.09 13.83 16.19
C SER A 248 -8.21 14.57 17.21
N HIS A 249 -7.04 14.01 17.58
CA HIS A 249 -6.10 14.66 18.52
C HIS A 249 -5.31 15.81 17.90
N HIS A 250 -5.29 15.95 16.57
CA HIS A 250 -4.73 17.12 15.89
C HIS A 250 -5.71 18.31 15.84
N GLY A 251 -6.94 18.14 16.34
CA GLY A 251 -7.97 19.17 16.44
C GLY A 251 -8.32 19.65 17.87
N GLY A 252 -7.68 19.10 18.90
CA GLY A 252 -7.98 19.42 20.31
C GLY A 252 -6.74 19.85 21.09
N THR A 253 -6.89 20.90 21.89
CA THR A 253 -5.89 21.45 22.82
C THR A 253 -5.30 20.39 23.75
N PRO A 254 -3.98 20.29 23.96
CA PRO A 254 -3.39 19.31 24.88
C PRO A 254 -3.66 19.69 26.35
N PRO A 255 -3.86 18.74 27.26
CA PRO A 255 -3.89 19.02 28.69
C PRO A 255 -2.48 19.41 29.17
N ALA A 256 -2.42 20.50 29.92
CA ALA A 256 -1.21 21.01 30.53
C ALA A 256 -0.65 20.05 31.57
N THR A 257 0.59 19.59 31.41
CA THR A 257 1.46 19.17 32.52
C THR A 257 2.91 19.56 32.21
N SER A 258 3.35 20.48 33.01
CA SER A 258 4.68 20.97 33.41
C SER A 258 5.94 20.20 32.94
N ALA A 259 6.87 20.81 32.25
CA ALA A 259 8.04 21.58 32.66
C ALA A 259 9.01 21.77 31.48
N GLU A 260 9.23 23.01 31.17
CA GLU A 260 10.42 23.69 30.65
C GLU A 260 11.35 23.00 29.64
N THR A 261 11.28 23.41 28.37
CA THR A 261 12.37 24.11 27.70
C THR A 261 11.85 24.84 26.46
N GLU A 262 12.22 26.10 26.32
CA GLU A 262 11.75 27.06 25.31
C GLU A 262 12.12 26.63 23.88
N GLY A 263 11.11 26.58 22.98
CA GLY A 263 11.26 26.42 21.56
C GLY A 263 9.95 26.79 20.85
N LYS A 264 9.94 27.90 20.17
CA LYS A 264 8.92 28.60 19.39
C LYS A 264 7.65 27.80 19.01
N ALA A 265 6.50 28.36 19.39
CA ALA A 265 5.15 27.94 19.03
C ALA A 265 4.93 27.92 17.51
N ASP A 266 4.60 26.75 16.97
CA ASP A 266 4.08 26.58 15.61
C ASP A 266 2.55 26.63 15.63
N THR A 267 1.99 27.58 14.91
CA THR A 267 0.57 27.73 14.61
C THR A 267 0.07 26.50 13.82
N PRO A 268 -1.18 26.03 13.98
CA PRO A 268 -1.73 24.92 13.21
C PRO A 268 -1.71 25.27 11.71
N GLN A 269 -0.80 24.69 10.96
CA GLN A 269 -0.75 24.86 9.50
C GLN A 269 -1.82 23.98 8.86
N GLU A 270 -2.65 24.57 7.99
CA GLU A 270 -3.54 23.85 7.11
C GLU A 270 -2.78 22.79 6.29
N PRO A 271 -3.42 21.64 5.95
CA PRO A 271 -2.74 20.58 5.23
C PRO A 271 -2.24 21.09 3.88
N LEU A 272 -0.93 21.03 3.67
CA LEU A 272 -0.31 21.41 2.42
C LEU A 272 -0.23 20.17 1.50
N TRP A 273 -0.79 20.30 0.30
CA TRP A 273 -0.72 19.29 -0.76
C TRP A 273 0.25 19.74 -1.85
N GLY A 274 0.83 18.79 -2.57
CA GLY A 274 1.70 19.10 -3.71
C GLY A 274 1.81 17.90 -4.64
N ILE A 275 2.26 18.13 -5.86
CA ILE A 275 2.57 17.09 -6.82
C ILE A 275 4.04 16.72 -6.63
N GLN A 276 4.31 15.54 -6.09
CA GLN A 276 5.67 15.00 -6.01
C GLN A 276 6.11 14.59 -7.42
N ILE A 277 7.26 15.10 -7.85
CA ILE A 277 7.77 14.89 -9.22
C ILE A 277 8.96 13.96 -9.27
N PHE A 278 9.83 13.97 -8.27
CA PHE A 278 10.96 13.04 -8.11
C PHE A 278 11.53 13.10 -6.68
N ALA A 279 12.49 12.21 -6.40
CA ALA A 279 13.30 12.24 -5.19
C ALA A 279 14.78 11.97 -5.53
N THR A 280 15.71 12.61 -4.79
CA THR A 280 17.16 12.51 -5.03
C THR A 280 17.93 12.30 -3.74
N LYS A 281 19.15 11.72 -3.81
CA LYS A 281 20.05 11.56 -2.65
C LYS A 281 20.78 12.83 -2.26
N ALA A 282 20.96 13.76 -3.21
CA ALA A 282 21.58 15.05 -3.00
C ALA A 282 20.63 16.17 -3.41
N PRO A 283 20.68 17.34 -2.79
CA PRO A 283 19.86 18.48 -3.20
C PRO A 283 20.19 18.87 -4.64
N VAL A 284 19.14 19.15 -5.43
CA VAL A 284 19.28 19.63 -6.80
C VAL A 284 19.17 21.15 -6.83
N LYS A 285 19.85 21.79 -7.79
CA LYS A 285 19.72 23.22 -8.03
C LYS A 285 18.49 23.48 -8.89
N LYS A 286 17.85 24.64 -8.69
CA LYS A 286 16.66 25.05 -9.45
C LYS A 286 16.95 25.16 -10.96
N SER A 287 18.21 25.47 -11.33
CA SER A 287 18.67 25.56 -12.72
C SER A 287 18.77 24.21 -13.44
N ASP A 288 18.89 23.10 -12.69
CA ASP A 288 19.19 21.80 -13.26
C ASP A 288 17.95 21.02 -13.71
N HIS A 289 16.76 21.53 -13.32
CA HIS A 289 15.47 20.93 -13.62
C HIS A 289 14.42 21.97 -14.00
N ASP A 290 13.56 21.61 -14.97
CA ASP A 290 12.43 22.45 -15.34
C ASP A 290 11.19 22.08 -14.50
N PHE A 291 10.86 22.94 -13.57
CA PHE A 291 9.72 22.77 -12.66
C PHE A 291 8.39 23.29 -13.22
N LEU A 292 8.27 23.39 -14.54
CA LEU A 292 7.05 23.80 -15.25
C LEU A 292 6.52 25.17 -14.84
N GLY A 293 7.42 26.09 -14.47
CA GLY A 293 7.07 27.44 -14.00
C GLY A 293 6.52 27.49 -12.57
N CYS A 294 6.41 26.34 -11.88
CA CYS A 294 6.02 26.30 -10.48
C CYS A 294 7.21 26.58 -9.56
N GLU A 295 6.95 27.12 -8.38
CA GLU A 295 7.96 27.22 -7.33
C GLU A 295 8.11 25.85 -6.65
N PRO A 296 9.27 25.19 -6.77
CA PRO A 296 9.47 23.86 -6.18
C PRO A 296 9.74 23.96 -4.68
N LEU A 297 9.12 23.05 -3.93
CA LEU A 297 9.42 22.79 -2.53
C LEU A 297 10.11 21.44 -2.41
N TYR A 298 10.98 21.27 -1.41
CA TYR A 298 11.48 19.95 -1.08
C TYR A 298 11.38 19.64 0.40
N ILE A 299 11.26 18.35 0.70
CA ILE A 299 11.31 17.80 2.07
C ILE A 299 12.44 16.81 2.14
N LYS A 300 13.29 16.94 3.14
CA LYS A 300 14.28 15.91 3.46
C LYS A 300 13.60 14.83 4.29
N SER A 301 13.51 13.63 3.73
CA SER A 301 12.94 12.44 4.36
C SER A 301 13.98 11.34 4.42
N GLY A 302 14.58 11.12 5.59
CA GLY A 302 15.72 10.23 5.73
C GLY A 302 16.92 10.70 4.90
N SER A 303 17.41 9.87 3.98
CA SER A 303 18.53 10.17 3.07
C SER A 303 18.11 10.81 1.75
N LEU A 304 16.81 11.07 1.55
CA LEU A 304 16.27 11.56 0.27
C LEU A 304 15.69 12.97 0.40
N TYR A 305 15.78 13.71 -0.70
CA TYR A 305 15.14 14.99 -0.93
C TYR A 305 13.96 14.78 -1.89
N LYS A 306 12.72 14.92 -1.41
CA LYS A 306 11.48 14.77 -2.21
C LYS A 306 11.06 16.15 -2.70
N TYR A 307 10.84 16.27 -4.01
CA TYR A 307 10.53 17.55 -4.67
C TYR A 307 9.07 17.60 -5.07
N TYR A 308 8.43 18.72 -4.73
CA TYR A 308 7.01 18.99 -4.96
C TYR A 308 6.84 20.29 -5.75
N ILE A 309 5.87 20.28 -6.67
CA ILE A 309 5.42 21.48 -7.39
C ILE A 309 3.90 21.61 -7.29
N CYS A 310 3.35 22.75 -7.74
CA CYS A 310 1.92 23.04 -7.72
C CYS A 310 1.30 22.78 -6.33
N THR A 311 1.92 23.35 -5.30
CA THR A 311 1.51 23.15 -3.90
C THR A 311 0.33 24.06 -3.52
N GLY A 312 -0.54 23.57 -2.63
CA GLY A 312 -1.71 24.31 -2.14
C GLY A 312 -2.44 23.57 -1.01
N ASN A 313 -3.35 24.27 -0.35
CA ASN A 313 -4.13 23.71 0.75
C ASN A 313 -5.34 22.87 0.28
N ASP A 314 -5.77 23.09 -0.96
CA ASP A 314 -6.86 22.32 -1.58
C ASP A 314 -6.30 21.17 -2.46
N ARG A 315 -6.56 19.94 -2.03
CA ARG A 315 -6.16 18.74 -2.76
C ARG A 315 -6.78 18.67 -4.16
N ALA A 316 -8.03 19.10 -4.32
CA ALA A 316 -8.73 19.03 -5.60
C ALA A 316 -8.09 19.97 -6.63
N ALA A 317 -7.74 21.18 -6.21
CA ALA A 317 -7.02 22.15 -7.03
C ALA A 317 -5.63 21.62 -7.45
N VAL A 318 -4.88 21.02 -6.52
CA VAL A 318 -3.57 20.39 -6.83
C VAL A 318 -3.74 19.22 -7.78
N SER A 319 -4.77 18.39 -7.60
CA SER A 319 -5.04 17.23 -8.47
C SER A 319 -5.38 17.63 -9.90
N ALA A 320 -6.00 18.78 -10.13
CA ALA A 320 -6.33 19.26 -11.46
C ALA A 320 -5.09 19.54 -12.33
N GLU A 321 -3.95 19.86 -11.69
CA GLU A 321 -2.68 20.10 -12.40
C GLU A 321 -1.91 18.82 -12.72
N LEU A 322 -2.30 17.68 -12.15
CA LEU A 322 -1.53 16.42 -12.23
C LEU A 322 -1.32 15.95 -13.68
N GLU A 323 -2.35 15.96 -14.51
CA GLU A 323 -2.23 15.51 -15.90
C GLU A 323 -1.24 16.35 -16.72
N LYS A 324 -1.20 17.66 -16.45
CA LYS A 324 -0.25 18.58 -17.09
C LYS A 324 1.18 18.26 -16.65
N VAL A 325 1.37 17.99 -15.36
CA VAL A 325 2.68 17.64 -14.79
C VAL A 325 3.17 16.28 -15.31
N ARG A 326 2.28 15.30 -15.43
CA ARG A 326 2.61 13.95 -15.93
C ARG A 326 3.11 13.91 -17.37
N LYS A 327 2.81 14.90 -18.20
CA LYS A 327 3.38 15.00 -19.56
C LYS A 327 4.91 15.09 -19.53
N LYS A 328 5.48 15.62 -18.46
CA LYS A 328 6.94 15.76 -18.29
C LYS A 328 7.50 14.85 -17.21
N TYR A 329 6.75 14.61 -16.15
CA TYR A 329 7.07 13.75 -15.02
C TYR A 329 6.02 12.63 -14.91
N PRO A 330 6.14 11.55 -15.71
CA PRO A 330 5.11 10.51 -15.82
C PRO A 330 4.73 9.89 -14.46
N ASP A 331 5.69 9.79 -13.54
CA ASP A 331 5.50 9.22 -12.20
C ASP A 331 4.98 10.21 -11.16
N ALA A 332 4.67 11.44 -11.56
CA ALA A 332 4.19 12.43 -10.63
C ALA A 332 2.85 12.02 -10.01
N PHE A 333 2.71 12.29 -8.73
CA PHE A 333 1.47 12.01 -7.99
C PHE A 333 1.19 13.09 -6.94
N VAL A 334 -0.08 13.26 -6.59
CA VAL A 334 -0.49 14.19 -5.54
C VAL A 334 -0.22 13.56 -4.18
N ALA A 335 0.51 14.28 -3.33
CA ALA A 335 0.81 13.86 -1.97
C ALA A 335 0.56 14.99 -0.97
N ARG A 336 0.21 14.61 0.27
CA ARG A 336 0.22 15.55 1.39
C ARG A 336 1.67 15.78 1.81
N ILE A 337 2.06 17.04 1.89
CA ILE A 337 3.40 17.45 2.32
C ILE A 337 3.43 17.42 3.85
N GLN A 338 4.26 16.56 4.42
CA GLN A 338 4.44 16.41 5.87
C GLN A 338 5.84 16.89 6.27
N GLY A 339 5.91 17.76 7.28
CA GLY A 339 7.14 18.41 7.73
C GLY A 339 7.27 19.86 7.24
N ALA A 340 8.26 20.58 7.75
CA ALA A 340 8.53 21.94 7.27
C ALA A 340 9.21 21.86 5.89
N PRO A 341 8.57 22.40 4.83
CA PRO A 341 9.20 22.40 3.51
C PRO A 341 10.31 23.44 3.43
N ASP A 342 11.45 23.05 2.86
CA ASP A 342 12.51 23.96 2.49
C ASP A 342 12.34 24.39 1.03
N GLY A 343 12.54 25.68 0.74
CA GLY A 343 12.63 26.18 -0.63
C GLY A 343 13.98 25.79 -1.26
N ILE A 344 13.99 25.51 -2.56
CA ILE A 344 15.26 25.27 -3.28
C ILE A 344 16.09 26.55 -3.26
N ARG A 345 17.29 26.47 -2.70
CA ARG A 345 18.23 27.60 -2.73
C ARG A 345 18.56 27.98 -4.18
N LYS A 346 18.56 29.31 -4.42
CA LYS A 346 18.95 29.89 -5.71
C LYS A 346 20.36 29.48 -6.14
#